data_035773ffb803f7c3e8fd74119e256a77
#
_entry.id   035773ffb803f7c3e8fd74119e256a77
#
_cell.length_a   1.000
_cell.length_b   1.000
_cell.length_c   1.000
_cell.angle_alpha   90.00
_cell.angle_beta   90.00
_cell.angle_gamma   90.00
#
_symmetry.space_group_name_H-M   'P 1'
#
loop_
_entity.id
_entity.type
_entity.pdbx_description
1 polymer ?
#
loop_
_entity_poly.entity_id
_entity_poly.type
_entity_poly.pdbx_seq_one_letter_code
_entity_poly.pdbx_strand_id
1 'polypeptide(L)'
;MPKSPTPIPAPPVKIQRGAPSRAPAKKRRRKKKRNPFLWFLQGLVRRIYFGLKTGFKFLLLVPVLVFMVAFSYNVDRSGLFQGALAPRRIVDLMLQGYDVTNFEQMDERQVVQLYAQDVPETPEAIGIGSSRVLQFNRENTGVESFFNMGVTGADVRDNMTSYYKMVTYGKAPKVLLWSLDPWVFYGSEAAFDARADADLYNEFLTKVLNVPTDYEEPNQVELWKALADPAYFQGNVDYYFKNRGQATVTDDEGNTIEFNPVEGDPYNQPTTIKRSDGSVLYDVAFRSQTEDQIRTLAAEACMSFNSVHMEGFDEMSQTQIQAFDSFIKYAQSQGTTVILVLSPWHPYLYGYLLTEPEMHKGFFQVEN
;
A
#
# COMPACT_ATOMS: atom_id res chain seq x y z
N MET A 1 -58.30 17.77 21.54
CA MET A 1 -59.03 16.74 20.79
C MET A 1 -59.16 15.50 21.64
N PRO A 2 -60.38 14.95 21.85
CA PRO A 2 -60.61 13.95 22.88
C PRO A 2 -60.24 12.54 22.43
N LYS A 3 -59.80 11.74 23.38
CA LYS A 3 -59.47 10.33 23.27
C LYS A 3 -60.72 9.48 22.98
N SER A 4 -60.63 8.57 22.02
CA SER A 4 -61.66 7.56 21.73
C SER A 4 -61.69 6.46 22.81
N PRO A 5 -62.86 5.92 23.16
CA PRO A 5 -63.01 4.96 24.25
C PRO A 5 -62.67 3.52 23.80
N THR A 6 -62.13 2.78 24.76
CA THR A 6 -61.78 1.36 24.69
C THR A 6 -63.05 0.48 24.62
N PRO A 7 -63.13 -0.59 23.84
CA PRO A 7 -64.29 -1.48 23.83
C PRO A 7 -64.27 -2.47 25.01
N ILE A 8 -65.48 -2.69 25.53
CA ILE A 8 -65.80 -3.57 26.65
C ILE A 8 -65.74 -5.04 26.20
N PRO A 9 -65.15 -5.98 26.96
CA PRO A 9 -65.13 -7.40 26.59
C PRO A 9 -66.48 -8.08 26.84
N ALA A 10 -66.90 -8.92 25.88
CA ALA A 10 -68.13 -9.72 25.95
C ALA A 10 -68.03 -10.88 26.98
N PRO A 11 -69.15 -11.31 27.59
CA PRO A 11 -69.13 -12.34 28.62
C PRO A 11 -68.89 -13.75 28.03
N PRO A 12 -68.33 -14.71 28.83
CA PRO A 12 -67.95 -16.01 28.34
C PRO A 12 -69.20 -16.94 28.10
N VAL A 13 -69.21 -17.54 26.91
CA VAL A 13 -70.19 -18.56 26.52
C VAL A 13 -69.89 -19.89 27.26
N LYS A 14 -70.83 -20.39 28.03
CA LYS A 14 -70.83 -21.73 28.65
C LYS A 14 -70.96 -22.81 27.57
N ILE A 15 -69.86 -23.53 27.32
CA ILE A 15 -69.90 -24.73 26.47
C ILE A 15 -70.30 -25.91 27.31
N GLN A 16 -71.41 -26.52 27.00
CA GLN A 16 -71.84 -27.81 27.58
C GLN A 16 -70.92 -28.92 27.13
N ARG A 17 -70.27 -29.60 28.13
CA ARG A 17 -69.48 -30.79 27.90
C ARG A 17 -70.36 -31.96 27.54
N GLY A 18 -70.32 -32.40 26.30
CA GLY A 18 -70.86 -33.69 25.88
C GLY A 18 -70.10 -34.84 26.46
N ALA A 19 -70.80 -35.93 26.80
CA ALA A 19 -70.23 -37.13 27.41
C ALA A 19 -69.17 -37.79 26.54
N PRO A 20 -68.10 -38.39 27.12
CA PRO A 20 -66.99 -38.96 26.35
C PRO A 20 -67.45 -40.23 25.61
N SER A 21 -67.39 -40.20 24.29
CA SER A 21 -67.48 -41.37 23.43
C SER A 21 -66.31 -42.29 23.69
N ARG A 22 -66.54 -43.57 23.99
CA ARG A 22 -65.53 -44.60 24.16
C ARG A 22 -64.83 -44.84 22.83
N ALA A 23 -63.57 -44.39 22.76
CA ALA A 23 -62.69 -44.67 21.63
C ALA A 23 -62.34 -46.18 21.60
N PRO A 24 -62.22 -46.78 20.40
CA PRO A 24 -61.85 -48.20 20.28
C PRO A 24 -60.41 -48.45 20.73
N ALA A 25 -60.23 -49.51 21.48
CA ALA A 25 -58.93 -49.92 22.04
C ALA A 25 -57.89 -50.13 20.93
N LYS A 26 -56.88 -49.24 20.88
CA LYS A 26 -55.71 -49.38 19.99
C LYS A 26 -54.98 -50.67 20.34
N LYS A 27 -54.99 -51.66 19.42
CA LYS A 27 -54.16 -52.89 19.51
C LYS A 27 -52.69 -52.47 19.70
N ARG A 28 -52.11 -52.75 20.91
CA ARG A 28 -50.67 -52.60 21.18
C ARG A 28 -49.87 -53.44 20.20
N ARG A 29 -49.33 -52.84 19.13
CA ARG A 29 -48.33 -53.49 18.27
C ARG A 29 -47.11 -53.82 19.15
N ARG A 30 -46.83 -55.10 19.36
CA ARG A 30 -45.61 -55.60 20.00
C ARG A 30 -44.41 -55.02 19.25
N LYS A 31 -43.69 -54.10 19.88
CA LYS A 31 -42.39 -53.61 19.35
C LYS A 31 -41.46 -54.78 19.22
N LYS A 32 -41.13 -55.21 17.99
CA LYS A 32 -40.05 -56.17 17.72
C LYS A 32 -38.77 -55.68 18.42
N LYS A 33 -38.23 -56.47 19.33
CA LYS A 33 -36.93 -56.17 19.95
C LYS A 33 -35.90 -56.05 18.83
N ARG A 34 -35.48 -54.82 18.55
CA ARG A 34 -34.38 -54.56 17.59
C ARG A 34 -33.08 -55.08 18.21
N ASN A 35 -32.32 -55.84 17.46
CA ASN A 35 -31.00 -56.29 17.88
C ASN A 35 -30.13 -55.08 18.17
N PRO A 36 -29.60 -54.88 19.39
CA PRO A 36 -28.86 -53.69 19.77
C PRO A 36 -27.59 -53.51 18.92
N PHE A 37 -26.98 -54.59 18.45
CA PHE A 37 -25.84 -54.57 17.58
C PHE A 37 -26.17 -53.98 16.18
N LEU A 38 -27.28 -54.42 15.59
CA LEU A 38 -27.76 -53.89 14.31
C LEU A 38 -28.13 -52.37 14.40
N TRP A 39 -28.67 -51.97 15.52
CA TRP A 39 -29.00 -50.57 15.77
C TRP A 39 -27.71 -49.74 15.91
N PHE A 40 -26.69 -50.24 16.63
CA PHE A 40 -25.36 -49.58 16.72
C PHE A 40 -24.70 -49.45 15.35
N LEU A 41 -24.66 -50.54 14.56
CA LEU A 41 -24.11 -50.53 13.21
C LEU A 41 -24.84 -49.53 12.28
N GLN A 42 -26.15 -49.48 12.32
CA GLN A 42 -26.95 -48.49 11.55
C GLN A 42 -26.64 -47.06 11.98
N GLY A 43 -26.43 -46.83 13.28
CA GLY A 43 -26.03 -45.53 13.82
C GLY A 43 -24.64 -45.10 13.35
N LEU A 44 -23.68 -46.06 13.36
CA LEU A 44 -22.31 -45.82 12.89
C LEU A 44 -22.26 -45.50 11.38
N VAL A 45 -22.91 -46.31 10.56
CA VAL A 45 -23.02 -46.09 9.09
C VAL A 45 -23.65 -44.76 8.79
N ARG A 46 -24.69 -44.35 9.51
CA ARG A 46 -25.33 -43.07 9.36
C ARG A 46 -24.40 -41.90 9.71
N ARG A 47 -23.61 -42.03 10.79
CA ARG A 47 -22.60 -40.99 11.17
C ARG A 47 -21.52 -40.88 10.13
N ILE A 48 -20.98 -42.01 9.63
CA ILE A 48 -19.98 -42.04 8.55
C ILE A 48 -20.54 -41.40 7.28
N TYR A 49 -21.77 -41.77 6.88
CA TYR A 49 -22.42 -41.15 5.69
C TYR A 49 -22.60 -39.65 5.83
N PHE A 50 -23.04 -39.16 7.00
CA PHE A 50 -23.18 -37.72 7.22
C PHE A 50 -21.82 -37.01 7.28
N GLY A 51 -20.80 -37.68 7.88
CA GLY A 51 -19.43 -37.16 7.88
C GLY A 51 -18.86 -37.05 6.47
N LEU A 52 -18.99 -38.10 5.65
CA LEU A 52 -18.56 -38.09 4.26
C LEU A 52 -19.32 -37.06 3.41
N LYS A 53 -20.63 -36.97 3.58
CA LYS A 53 -21.48 -35.98 2.89
C LYS A 53 -21.10 -34.53 3.27
N THR A 54 -20.81 -34.30 4.54
CA THR A 54 -20.35 -32.99 5.02
C THR A 54 -18.94 -32.70 4.52
N GLY A 55 -18.02 -33.63 4.59
CA GLY A 55 -16.68 -33.52 4.04
C GLY A 55 -16.68 -33.22 2.54
N PHE A 56 -17.55 -33.90 1.77
CA PHE A 56 -17.70 -33.64 0.35
C PHE A 56 -18.19 -32.21 0.05
N LYS A 57 -19.09 -31.67 0.88
CA LYS A 57 -19.54 -30.27 0.75
C LYS A 57 -18.40 -29.30 1.00
N PHE A 58 -17.56 -29.53 2.01
CA PHE A 58 -16.36 -28.74 2.26
C PHE A 58 -15.37 -28.86 1.10
N LEU A 59 -15.19 -30.04 0.53
CA LEU A 59 -14.33 -30.23 -0.64
C LEU A 59 -14.80 -29.42 -1.85
N LEU A 60 -16.11 -29.21 -2.03
CA LEU A 60 -16.65 -28.36 -3.09
C LEU A 60 -16.37 -26.85 -2.89
N LEU A 61 -16.05 -26.42 -1.66
CA LEU A 61 -15.62 -25.04 -1.38
C LEU A 61 -14.16 -24.80 -1.77
N VAL A 62 -13.33 -25.83 -1.81
CA VAL A 62 -11.90 -25.69 -2.12
C VAL A 62 -11.65 -25.02 -3.47
N PRO A 63 -12.30 -25.41 -4.59
CA PRO A 63 -12.13 -24.72 -5.87
C PRO A 63 -12.53 -23.23 -5.81
N VAL A 64 -13.55 -22.90 -5.03
CA VAL A 64 -14.01 -21.50 -4.84
C VAL A 64 -12.94 -20.71 -4.10
N LEU A 65 -12.40 -21.25 -3.00
CA LEU A 65 -11.33 -20.60 -2.25
C LEU A 65 -10.05 -20.45 -3.10
N VAL A 66 -9.69 -21.48 -3.84
CA VAL A 66 -8.54 -21.41 -4.77
C VAL A 66 -8.75 -20.33 -5.82
N PHE A 67 -9.96 -20.25 -6.38
CA PHE A 67 -10.29 -19.19 -7.33
C PHE A 67 -10.21 -17.80 -6.69
N MET A 68 -10.78 -17.62 -5.48
CA MET A 68 -10.73 -16.35 -4.76
C MET A 68 -9.29 -15.90 -4.51
N VAL A 69 -8.45 -16.80 -4.00
CA VAL A 69 -7.03 -16.52 -3.74
C VAL A 69 -6.29 -16.21 -5.03
N ALA A 70 -6.43 -17.04 -6.06
CA ALA A 70 -5.76 -16.84 -7.34
C ALA A 70 -6.22 -15.53 -8.02
N PHE A 71 -7.51 -15.23 -7.99
CA PHE A 71 -8.04 -13.99 -8.55
C PHE A 71 -7.54 -12.77 -7.77
N SER A 72 -7.61 -12.80 -6.42
CA SER A 72 -7.14 -11.72 -5.56
C SER A 72 -5.64 -11.48 -5.73
N TYR A 73 -4.85 -12.55 -5.87
CA TYR A 73 -3.41 -12.48 -6.11
C TYR A 73 -3.08 -11.82 -7.47
N ASN A 74 -3.82 -12.17 -8.54
CA ASN A 74 -3.56 -11.65 -9.88
C ASN A 74 -4.08 -10.23 -10.11
N VAL A 75 -5.19 -9.85 -9.47
CA VAL A 75 -5.75 -8.49 -9.59
C VAL A 75 -5.03 -7.51 -8.68
N ASP A 76 -4.76 -7.95 -7.44
CA ASP A 76 -3.95 -7.27 -6.41
C ASP A 76 -4.16 -5.74 -6.37
N ARG A 77 -5.41 -5.34 -6.20
CA ARG A 77 -5.83 -3.92 -6.19
C ARG A 77 -4.97 -3.03 -5.29
N SER A 78 -4.53 -3.57 -4.18
CA SER A 78 -3.76 -2.84 -3.16
C SER A 78 -2.25 -2.94 -3.36
N GLY A 79 -1.77 -3.69 -4.38
CA GLY A 79 -0.35 -3.85 -4.67
C GLY A 79 0.44 -4.65 -3.62
N LEU A 80 -0.25 -5.49 -2.82
CA LEU A 80 0.38 -6.24 -1.72
C LEU A 80 1.26 -7.41 -2.20
N PHE A 81 1.03 -7.92 -3.42
CA PHE A 81 1.68 -9.14 -3.90
C PHE A 81 2.39 -8.97 -5.25
N GLN A 82 1.75 -8.41 -6.25
CA GLN A 82 2.29 -8.30 -7.61
C GLN A 82 2.29 -6.87 -8.16
N GLY A 83 1.74 -5.92 -7.42
CA GLY A 83 1.47 -4.57 -7.86
C GLY A 83 0.19 -4.48 -8.71
N ALA A 84 -0.55 -3.40 -8.54
CA ALA A 84 -1.76 -3.14 -9.29
C ALA A 84 -1.49 -2.95 -10.80
N LEU A 85 -2.50 -3.16 -11.62
CA LEU A 85 -2.38 -3.09 -13.09
C LEU A 85 -1.89 -1.72 -13.60
N ALA A 86 -2.29 -0.63 -12.94
CA ALA A 86 -1.92 0.72 -13.36
C ALA A 86 -0.41 1.01 -13.18
N PRO A 87 0.23 0.74 -12.01
CA PRO A 87 1.69 0.84 -11.88
C PRO A 87 2.45 -0.04 -12.86
N ARG A 88 1.97 -1.26 -13.11
CA ARG A 88 2.59 -2.16 -14.09
C ARG A 88 2.54 -1.58 -15.50
N ARG A 89 1.40 -1.00 -15.91
CA ARG A 89 1.28 -0.31 -17.20
C ARG A 89 2.28 0.83 -17.33
N ILE A 90 2.47 1.61 -16.27
CA ILE A 90 3.43 2.71 -16.24
C ILE A 90 4.86 2.17 -16.45
N VAL A 91 5.25 1.16 -15.67
CA VAL A 91 6.58 0.56 -15.76
C VAL A 91 6.83 -0.06 -17.13
N ASP A 92 5.85 -0.78 -17.68
CA ASP A 92 5.95 -1.37 -19.04
C ASP A 92 6.22 -0.30 -20.11
N LEU A 93 5.55 0.86 -20.02
CA LEU A 93 5.77 1.98 -20.93
C LEU A 93 7.15 2.61 -20.74
N MET A 94 7.55 2.84 -19.48
CA MET A 94 8.87 3.41 -19.18
C MET A 94 10.01 2.51 -19.64
N LEU A 95 9.90 1.19 -19.46
CA LEU A 95 10.90 0.22 -19.95
C LEU A 95 10.98 0.15 -21.48
N GLN A 96 9.91 0.54 -22.17
CA GLN A 96 9.91 0.72 -23.63
C GLN A 96 10.45 2.10 -24.06
N GLY A 97 10.82 2.97 -23.12
CA GLY A 97 11.38 4.30 -23.37
C GLY A 97 10.34 5.42 -23.51
N TYR A 98 9.07 5.16 -23.21
CA TYR A 98 8.02 6.17 -23.28
C TYR A 98 7.92 6.95 -21.97
N ASP A 99 7.69 8.26 -22.09
CA ASP A 99 7.17 9.09 -21.02
C ASP A 99 5.67 8.83 -20.87
N VAL A 100 5.13 8.92 -19.64
CA VAL A 100 3.76 8.49 -19.30
C VAL A 100 2.94 9.64 -18.72
N THR A 101 1.71 9.82 -19.22
CA THR A 101 0.78 10.87 -18.81
C THR A 101 0.08 10.57 -17.48
N ASN A 102 -0.51 11.62 -16.87
CA ASN A 102 -1.40 11.54 -15.68
C ASN A 102 -0.76 10.95 -14.42
N PHE A 103 0.53 11.08 -14.25
CA PHE A 103 1.27 10.41 -13.18
C PHE A 103 0.93 10.90 -11.76
N GLU A 104 0.40 12.12 -11.59
CA GLU A 104 -0.02 12.65 -10.28
C GLU A 104 -1.03 11.80 -9.51
N GLN A 105 -1.69 10.87 -10.21
CA GLN A 105 -2.69 9.95 -9.65
C GLN A 105 -2.10 8.63 -9.12
N MET A 106 -0.76 8.52 -9.07
CA MET A 106 -0.09 7.28 -8.72
C MET A 106 0.84 7.43 -7.52
N ASP A 107 0.89 6.37 -6.71
CA ASP A 107 1.95 6.21 -5.70
C ASP A 107 3.22 5.67 -6.37
N GLU A 108 4.32 6.41 -6.27
CA GLU A 108 5.61 6.04 -6.86
C GLU A 108 6.20 4.77 -6.27
N ARG A 109 5.84 4.40 -5.03
CA ARG A 109 6.40 3.22 -4.32
C ARG A 109 6.20 1.93 -5.09
N GLN A 110 5.01 1.76 -5.69
CA GLN A 110 4.72 0.58 -6.51
C GLN A 110 5.47 0.61 -7.85
N VAL A 111 5.61 1.79 -8.45
CA VAL A 111 6.38 1.97 -9.67
C VAL A 111 7.86 1.66 -9.43
N VAL A 112 8.43 2.16 -8.33
CA VAL A 112 9.82 1.86 -7.91
C VAL A 112 10.02 0.36 -7.69
N GLN A 113 9.08 -0.31 -7.01
CA GLN A 113 9.13 -1.75 -6.76
C GLN A 113 9.15 -2.55 -8.08
N LEU A 114 8.22 -2.27 -8.97
CA LEU A 114 8.09 -2.98 -10.24
C LEU A 114 9.25 -2.68 -11.18
N TYR A 115 9.74 -1.44 -11.19
CA TYR A 115 10.93 -1.10 -11.97
C TYR A 115 12.16 -1.87 -11.49
N ALA A 116 12.41 -1.90 -10.18
CA ALA A 116 13.55 -2.65 -9.63
C ALA A 116 13.47 -4.14 -10.01
N GLN A 117 12.28 -4.71 -10.03
CA GLN A 117 12.03 -6.09 -10.42
C GLN A 117 12.29 -6.33 -11.92
N ASP A 118 11.74 -5.49 -12.78
CA ASP A 118 11.56 -5.79 -14.22
C ASP A 118 12.60 -5.11 -15.13
N VAL A 119 13.36 -4.09 -14.63
CA VAL A 119 14.39 -3.44 -15.45
C VAL A 119 15.40 -4.47 -15.99
N PRO A 120 15.60 -4.55 -17.33
CA PRO A 120 16.45 -5.59 -17.93
C PRO A 120 17.94 -5.38 -17.64
N GLU A 121 18.38 -4.14 -17.55
CA GLU A 121 19.77 -3.76 -17.30
C GLU A 121 19.86 -2.84 -16.08
N THR A 122 20.86 -3.05 -15.25
CA THR A 122 21.11 -2.21 -14.08
C THR A 122 21.46 -0.79 -14.51
N PRO A 123 20.74 0.25 -14.08
CA PRO A 123 21.13 1.63 -14.34
C PRO A 123 22.49 1.91 -13.69
N GLU A 124 23.32 2.72 -14.35
CA GLU A 124 24.62 3.11 -13.80
C GLU A 124 24.47 3.92 -12.53
N ALA A 125 23.49 4.82 -12.50
CA ALA A 125 23.15 5.62 -11.34
C ALA A 125 21.66 5.60 -11.05
N ILE A 126 21.29 5.64 -9.77
CA ILE A 126 19.93 5.89 -9.32
C ILE A 126 19.87 7.12 -8.42
N GLY A 127 18.73 7.80 -8.43
CA GLY A 127 18.40 8.88 -7.49
C GLY A 127 17.35 8.42 -6.49
N ILE A 128 17.56 8.64 -5.19
CA ILE A 128 16.58 8.42 -4.12
C ILE A 128 16.37 9.69 -3.32
N GLY A 129 15.22 9.82 -2.70
CA GLY A 129 14.82 10.98 -1.89
C GLY A 129 13.31 11.20 -1.94
N SER A 130 12.87 12.30 -1.36
CA SER A 130 11.48 12.73 -1.38
C SER A 130 11.08 13.40 -2.71
N SER A 131 9.93 14.10 -2.73
CA SER A 131 9.51 14.90 -3.89
C SER A 131 10.57 15.91 -4.37
N ARG A 132 11.56 16.22 -3.57
CA ARG A 132 12.65 17.14 -3.89
C ARG A 132 13.66 16.57 -4.88
N VAL A 133 13.72 15.24 -5.07
CA VAL A 133 14.59 14.59 -6.04
C VAL A 133 13.86 14.27 -7.36
N LEU A 134 12.54 14.35 -7.40
CA LEU A 134 11.74 13.86 -8.53
C LEU A 134 12.12 14.47 -9.89
N GLN A 135 12.71 15.66 -9.90
CA GLN A 135 13.15 16.33 -11.13
C GLN A 135 14.59 16.01 -11.52
N PHE A 136 15.32 15.16 -10.77
CA PHE A 136 16.62 14.66 -11.20
C PHE A 136 16.43 13.71 -12.38
N ASN A 137 17.08 14.02 -13.47
CA ASN A 137 16.95 13.34 -14.75
C ASN A 137 18.31 13.11 -15.41
N ARG A 138 18.34 12.42 -16.53
CA ARG A 138 19.59 12.14 -17.29
C ARG A 138 20.32 13.41 -17.67
N GLU A 139 19.60 14.43 -18.09
CA GLU A 139 20.20 15.68 -18.58
C GLU A 139 20.91 16.44 -17.45
N ASN A 140 20.26 16.58 -16.28
CA ASN A 140 20.85 17.39 -15.19
C ASN A 140 21.84 16.61 -14.31
N THR A 141 21.79 15.29 -14.31
CA THR A 141 22.81 14.44 -13.64
C THR A 141 24.01 14.18 -14.54
N GLY A 142 23.87 14.31 -15.85
CA GLY A 142 24.90 14.00 -16.82
C GLY A 142 25.19 12.50 -16.96
N VAL A 143 24.31 11.63 -16.43
CA VAL A 143 24.44 10.18 -16.49
C VAL A 143 23.36 9.61 -17.39
N GLU A 144 23.76 9.11 -18.56
CA GLU A 144 22.80 8.58 -19.57
C GLU A 144 21.97 7.40 -19.02
N SER A 145 22.62 6.48 -18.32
CA SER A 145 21.96 5.35 -17.66
C SER A 145 21.59 5.71 -16.22
N PHE A 146 20.80 6.77 -16.05
CA PHE A 146 20.24 7.21 -14.79
C PHE A 146 18.78 6.80 -14.65
N PHE A 147 18.38 6.45 -13.42
CA PHE A 147 16.97 6.24 -13.09
C PHE A 147 16.59 6.90 -11.75
N ASN A 148 15.52 7.67 -11.76
CA ASN A 148 14.98 8.34 -10.57
C ASN A 148 14.01 7.42 -9.83
N MET A 149 14.38 7.01 -8.62
CA MET A 149 13.58 6.21 -7.68
C MET A 149 13.02 7.06 -6.52
N GLY A 150 12.97 8.38 -6.70
CA GLY A 150 12.37 9.28 -5.72
C GLY A 150 10.89 9.00 -5.51
N VAL A 151 10.41 9.28 -4.31
CA VAL A 151 9.03 9.00 -3.87
C VAL A 151 8.48 10.21 -3.14
N THR A 152 7.29 10.66 -3.52
CA THR A 152 6.61 11.78 -2.84
C THR A 152 6.36 11.45 -1.36
N GLY A 153 6.82 12.34 -0.47
CA GLY A 153 6.72 12.13 0.97
C GLY A 153 7.62 11.02 1.50
N ALA A 154 8.71 10.70 0.78
CA ALA A 154 9.65 9.67 1.23
C ALA A 154 10.25 9.98 2.60
N ASP A 155 10.23 9.00 3.47
CA ASP A 155 10.98 8.96 4.71
C ASP A 155 12.24 8.09 4.58
N VAL A 156 12.93 7.84 5.69
CA VAL A 156 14.14 7.01 5.73
C VAL A 156 13.90 5.59 5.20
N ARG A 157 12.70 5.06 5.43
CA ARG A 157 12.31 3.69 5.03
C ARG A 157 12.23 3.59 3.51
N ASP A 158 11.53 4.52 2.87
CA ASP A 158 11.43 4.58 1.41
C ASP A 158 12.82 4.74 0.76
N ASN A 159 13.63 5.65 1.30
CA ASN A 159 14.96 5.91 0.76
C ASN A 159 15.86 4.67 0.77
N MET A 160 15.98 4.03 1.94
CA MET A 160 16.84 2.86 2.07
C MET A 160 16.29 1.63 1.33
N THR A 161 14.97 1.40 1.39
CA THR A 161 14.37 0.24 0.72
C THR A 161 14.35 0.39 -0.80
N SER A 162 14.27 1.60 -1.36
CA SER A 162 14.38 1.82 -2.81
C SER A 162 15.70 1.30 -3.37
N TYR A 163 16.82 1.61 -2.70
CA TYR A 163 18.13 1.04 -3.06
C TYR A 163 18.17 -0.47 -2.81
N TYR A 164 17.68 -0.92 -1.64
CA TYR A 164 17.70 -2.34 -1.27
C TYR A 164 16.92 -3.20 -2.26
N LYS A 165 15.78 -2.72 -2.77
CA LYS A 165 15.01 -3.38 -3.84
C LYS A 165 15.87 -3.66 -5.07
N MET A 166 16.68 -2.72 -5.52
CA MET A 166 17.61 -2.96 -6.64
C MET A 166 18.61 -4.06 -6.32
N VAL A 167 19.18 -4.04 -5.12
CA VAL A 167 20.16 -5.04 -4.71
C VAL A 167 19.57 -6.45 -4.58
N THR A 168 18.33 -6.58 -4.08
CA THR A 168 17.66 -7.89 -3.94
C THR A 168 17.42 -8.57 -5.29
N TYR A 169 17.29 -7.80 -6.38
CA TYR A 169 17.20 -8.33 -7.73
C TYR A 169 18.57 -8.44 -8.43
N GLY A 170 19.69 -8.31 -7.69
CA GLY A 170 21.04 -8.39 -8.24
C GLY A 170 21.42 -7.20 -9.13
N LYS A 171 20.81 -6.05 -8.94
CA LYS A 171 20.93 -4.84 -9.77
C LYS A 171 21.49 -3.66 -8.99
N ALA A 172 22.54 -3.87 -8.20
CA ALA A 172 23.22 -2.79 -7.47
C ALA A 172 23.79 -1.75 -8.45
N PRO A 173 23.38 -0.45 -8.38
CA PRO A 173 23.92 0.60 -9.24
C PRO A 173 25.35 0.95 -8.85
N LYS A 174 26.12 1.53 -9.78
CA LYS A 174 27.47 2.03 -9.46
C LYS A 174 27.44 3.32 -8.64
N VAL A 175 26.42 4.14 -8.83
CA VAL A 175 26.25 5.43 -8.17
C VAL A 175 24.86 5.54 -7.56
N LEU A 176 24.81 5.97 -6.31
CA LEU A 176 23.58 6.33 -5.61
C LEU A 176 23.62 7.84 -5.31
N LEU A 177 22.72 8.60 -5.94
CA LEU A 177 22.47 10.00 -5.58
C LEU A 177 21.34 10.02 -4.54
N TRP A 178 21.66 10.39 -3.30
CA TRP A 178 20.65 10.50 -2.25
C TRP A 178 20.41 11.97 -1.91
N SER A 179 19.22 12.48 -2.29
CA SER A 179 18.74 13.78 -1.81
C SER A 179 18.32 13.61 -0.35
N LEU A 180 19.20 14.05 0.54
CA LEU A 180 19.05 13.84 1.97
C LEU A 180 18.17 14.94 2.55
N ASP A 181 17.01 14.53 3.03
CA ASP A 181 16.09 15.39 3.74
C ASP A 181 16.30 15.30 5.26
N PRO A 182 16.18 16.41 6.02
CA PRO A 182 16.48 16.41 7.45
C PRO A 182 15.66 15.40 8.27
N TRP A 183 14.40 15.15 7.91
CA TRP A 183 13.55 14.20 8.62
C TRP A 183 14.01 12.73 8.52
N VAL A 184 14.96 12.41 7.65
CA VAL A 184 15.61 11.08 7.62
C VAL A 184 16.21 10.73 8.98
N PHE A 185 16.66 11.71 9.74
CA PHE A 185 17.23 11.53 11.06
C PHE A 185 16.27 11.76 12.23
N TYR A 186 15.01 12.08 11.93
CA TYR A 186 13.98 12.24 12.95
C TYR A 186 13.35 10.87 13.28
N GLY A 187 13.63 10.34 14.46
CA GLY A 187 13.17 9.01 14.90
C GLY A 187 11.72 8.96 15.40
N SER A 188 10.93 10.03 15.21
CA SER A 188 9.52 10.05 15.60
C SER A 188 8.63 9.41 14.54
N GLU A 189 7.57 8.71 14.99
CA GLU A 189 6.54 8.20 14.09
C GLU A 189 5.86 9.30 13.25
N ALA A 190 5.86 10.56 13.74
CA ALA A 190 5.36 11.71 13.01
C ALA A 190 6.13 11.99 11.70
N ALA A 191 7.40 11.53 11.60
CA ALA A 191 8.20 11.64 10.39
C ALA A 191 7.97 10.49 9.40
N PHE A 192 7.13 9.51 9.76
CA PHE A 192 6.94 8.30 8.99
C PHE A 192 5.66 8.35 8.15
N ASP A 193 5.80 8.06 6.86
CA ASP A 193 4.67 7.94 5.95
C ASP A 193 4.03 6.54 6.08
N ALA A 194 2.72 6.48 6.32
CA ALA A 194 1.99 5.23 6.47
C ALA A 194 2.02 4.33 5.21
N ARG A 195 2.39 4.90 4.05
CA ARG A 195 2.51 4.17 2.78
C ARG A 195 3.85 3.46 2.61
N ALA A 196 4.88 3.83 3.41
CA ALA A 196 6.19 3.20 3.33
C ALA A 196 6.14 1.74 3.79
N ASP A 197 6.92 0.88 3.13
CA ASP A 197 7.05 -0.54 3.46
C ASP A 197 7.90 -0.73 4.72
N ALA A 198 7.23 -0.61 5.88
CA ALA A 198 7.88 -0.75 7.17
C ALA A 198 8.45 -2.17 7.39
N ASP A 199 7.80 -3.19 6.84
CA ASP A 199 8.23 -4.57 6.99
C ASP A 199 9.54 -4.82 6.25
N LEU A 200 9.62 -4.42 4.98
CA LEU A 200 10.85 -4.52 4.20
C LEU A 200 11.99 -3.71 4.82
N TYR A 201 11.69 -2.51 5.33
CA TYR A 201 12.70 -1.68 5.99
C TYR A 201 13.25 -2.35 7.24
N ASN A 202 12.40 -2.84 8.12
CA ASN A 202 12.83 -3.50 9.35
C ASN A 202 13.54 -4.83 9.09
N GLU A 203 13.11 -5.58 8.08
CA GLU A 203 13.85 -6.75 7.61
C GLU A 203 15.26 -6.36 7.15
N PHE A 204 15.37 -5.31 6.36
CA PHE A 204 16.66 -4.79 5.88
C PHE A 204 17.55 -4.35 7.04
N LEU A 205 17.03 -3.58 8.00
CA LEU A 205 17.77 -3.16 9.18
C LEU A 205 18.32 -4.36 9.96
N THR A 206 17.45 -5.32 10.28
CA THR A 206 17.79 -6.42 11.19
C THR A 206 18.66 -7.49 10.53
N LYS A 207 18.28 -7.94 9.32
CA LYS A 207 18.92 -9.09 8.67
C LYS A 207 20.15 -8.70 7.85
N VAL A 208 20.20 -7.48 7.33
CA VAL A 208 21.25 -7.04 6.41
C VAL A 208 22.19 -6.02 7.06
N LEU A 209 21.63 -4.98 7.66
CA LEU A 209 22.43 -3.92 8.28
C LEU A 209 22.87 -4.25 9.71
N ASN A 210 22.31 -5.29 10.33
CA ASN A 210 22.53 -5.68 11.73
C ASN A 210 22.27 -4.54 12.74
N VAL A 211 21.28 -3.70 12.44
CA VAL A 211 20.79 -2.65 13.35
C VAL A 211 19.65 -3.23 14.17
N PRO A 212 19.76 -3.30 15.50
CA PRO A 212 18.70 -3.85 16.32
C PRO A 212 17.45 -2.97 16.28
N THR A 213 16.30 -3.60 16.16
CA THR A 213 14.98 -2.96 16.22
C THR A 213 14.07 -3.80 17.10
N ASP A 214 12.99 -3.21 17.62
CA ASP A 214 11.93 -3.94 18.32
C ASP A 214 10.93 -4.60 17.35
N TYR A 215 11.30 -4.73 16.09
CA TYR A 215 10.45 -5.27 15.04
C TYR A 215 10.24 -6.77 15.20
N GLU A 216 8.97 -7.18 15.23
CA GLU A 216 8.57 -8.58 15.12
C GLU A 216 8.15 -8.85 13.66
N GLU A 217 8.72 -9.90 13.06
CA GLU A 217 8.34 -10.29 11.69
C GLU A 217 6.83 -10.52 11.57
N PRO A 218 6.16 -9.93 10.56
CA PRO A 218 4.75 -10.18 10.33
C PRO A 218 4.54 -11.67 10.10
N ASN A 219 3.48 -12.18 10.71
CA ASN A 219 3.10 -13.56 10.50
C ASN A 219 2.69 -13.74 9.04
N GLN A 220 3.52 -14.41 8.25
CA GLN A 220 3.25 -14.72 6.84
C GLN A 220 1.85 -15.32 6.62
N VAL A 221 1.33 -16.05 7.61
CA VAL A 221 -0.01 -16.61 7.57
C VAL A 221 -1.09 -15.52 7.53
N GLU A 222 -0.88 -14.40 8.20
CA GLU A 222 -1.85 -13.28 8.18
C GLU A 222 -1.91 -12.63 6.79
N LEU A 223 -0.77 -12.45 6.14
CA LEU A 223 -0.71 -11.92 4.78
C LEU A 223 -1.46 -12.83 3.80
N TRP A 224 -1.22 -14.15 3.87
CA TRP A 224 -1.94 -15.11 3.03
C TRP A 224 -3.43 -15.21 3.36
N LYS A 225 -3.83 -14.96 4.61
CA LYS A 225 -5.25 -14.87 4.99
C LYS A 225 -5.96 -13.71 4.30
N ALA A 226 -5.28 -12.59 4.05
CA ALA A 226 -5.85 -11.46 3.35
C ALA A 226 -6.34 -11.84 1.94
N LEU A 227 -5.62 -12.72 1.22
CA LEU A 227 -6.06 -13.21 -0.11
C LEU A 227 -7.35 -14.04 -0.05
N ALA A 228 -7.60 -14.71 1.07
CA ALA A 228 -8.81 -15.51 1.28
C ALA A 228 -9.95 -14.69 1.92
N ASP A 229 -9.73 -13.41 2.24
CA ASP A 229 -10.73 -12.52 2.80
C ASP A 229 -11.80 -12.19 1.75
N PRO A 230 -13.09 -12.46 2.03
CA PRO A 230 -14.17 -12.17 1.10
C PRO A 230 -14.31 -10.67 0.75
N ALA A 231 -14.00 -9.76 1.69
CA ALA A 231 -14.07 -8.31 1.44
C ALA A 231 -12.92 -7.86 0.51
N TYR A 232 -11.72 -8.40 0.71
CA TYR A 232 -10.59 -8.17 -0.19
C TYR A 232 -10.88 -8.71 -1.60
N PHE A 233 -11.41 -9.94 -1.70
CA PHE A 233 -11.83 -10.52 -2.97
C PHE A 233 -12.90 -9.69 -3.67
N GLN A 234 -13.96 -9.26 -2.95
CA GLN A 234 -15.01 -8.42 -3.51
C GLN A 234 -14.43 -7.10 -4.02
N GLY A 235 -13.55 -6.46 -3.26
CA GLY A 235 -12.86 -5.24 -3.70
C GLY A 235 -12.04 -5.44 -4.98
N ASN A 236 -11.35 -6.58 -5.13
CA ASN A 236 -10.64 -6.93 -6.35
C ASN A 236 -11.59 -7.20 -7.54
N VAL A 237 -12.75 -7.84 -7.29
CA VAL A 237 -13.79 -8.06 -8.30
C VAL A 237 -14.35 -6.72 -8.78
N ASP A 238 -14.71 -5.83 -7.86
CA ASP A 238 -15.25 -4.51 -8.18
C ASP A 238 -14.22 -3.69 -8.97
N TYR A 239 -12.96 -3.68 -8.55
CA TYR A 239 -11.87 -3.04 -9.27
C TYR A 239 -11.69 -3.59 -10.69
N TYR A 240 -11.65 -4.92 -10.83
CA TYR A 240 -11.49 -5.58 -12.14
C TYR A 240 -12.62 -5.24 -13.10
N PHE A 241 -13.88 -5.32 -12.65
CA PHE A 241 -15.01 -5.03 -13.52
C PHE A 241 -15.21 -3.53 -13.79
N LYS A 242 -14.91 -2.66 -12.82
CA LYS A 242 -14.95 -1.22 -12.99
C LYS A 242 -13.94 -0.75 -14.04
N ASN A 243 -12.74 -1.31 -13.98
CA ASN A 243 -11.66 -0.96 -14.90
C ASN A 243 -11.59 -1.91 -16.12
N ARG A 244 -12.48 -2.91 -16.24
CA ARG A 244 -12.54 -3.90 -17.33
C ARG A 244 -11.19 -4.56 -17.65
N GLY A 245 -10.34 -4.77 -16.62
CA GLY A 245 -8.98 -5.27 -16.77
C GLY A 245 -8.02 -4.27 -17.43
N GLN A 246 -8.40 -3.01 -17.59
CA GLN A 246 -7.52 -1.95 -18.06
C GLN A 246 -6.69 -1.38 -16.92
N ALA A 247 -5.49 -0.93 -17.22
CA ALA A 247 -4.60 -0.25 -16.29
C ALA A 247 -5.05 1.21 -16.11
N THR A 248 -6.15 1.41 -15.40
CA THR A 248 -6.74 2.72 -15.17
C THR A 248 -6.93 2.98 -13.68
N VAL A 249 -6.97 4.25 -13.30
CA VAL A 249 -7.33 4.73 -11.97
C VAL A 249 -8.61 5.54 -12.08
N THR A 250 -9.43 5.55 -11.06
CA THR A 250 -10.58 6.47 -10.97
C THR A 250 -10.22 7.56 -9.98
N ASP A 251 -10.34 8.81 -10.42
CA ASP A 251 -10.15 9.97 -9.55
C ASP A 251 -11.31 10.15 -8.54
N ASP A 252 -11.18 11.13 -7.66
CA ASP A 252 -12.17 11.42 -6.62
C ASP A 252 -13.51 11.89 -7.22
N GLU A 253 -13.50 12.49 -8.42
CA GLU A 253 -14.67 12.92 -9.17
C GLU A 253 -15.35 11.77 -9.92
N GLY A 254 -14.73 10.58 -9.96
CA GLY A 254 -15.25 9.39 -10.62
C GLY A 254 -14.87 9.25 -12.10
N ASN A 255 -13.96 10.08 -12.61
CA ASN A 255 -13.45 9.95 -13.98
C ASN A 255 -12.43 8.82 -14.07
N THR A 256 -12.39 8.17 -15.23
CA THR A 256 -11.37 7.14 -15.51
C THR A 256 -10.12 7.81 -16.06
N ILE A 257 -8.99 7.61 -15.39
CA ILE A 257 -7.67 8.10 -15.79
C ILE A 257 -6.90 6.96 -16.43
N GLU A 258 -6.41 7.19 -17.63
CA GLU A 258 -5.59 6.23 -18.38
C GLU A 258 -4.13 6.70 -18.43
N PHE A 259 -3.21 5.74 -18.31
CA PHE A 259 -1.78 5.98 -18.44
C PHE A 259 -1.35 5.61 -19.87
N ASN A 260 -1.00 6.64 -20.64
CA ASN A 260 -0.65 6.51 -22.05
C ASN A 260 0.74 7.10 -22.31
N PRO A 261 1.41 6.67 -23.39
CA PRO A 261 2.59 7.39 -23.86
C PRO A 261 2.28 8.86 -24.11
N VAL A 262 3.22 9.72 -23.74
CA VAL A 262 3.12 11.17 -24.03
C VAL A 262 3.18 11.38 -25.54
N GLU A 263 2.20 12.08 -26.08
CA GLU A 263 2.16 12.52 -27.46
C GLU A 263 2.61 13.98 -27.57
N GLY A 264 3.47 14.26 -28.55
CA GLY A 264 3.98 15.60 -28.81
C GLY A 264 5.08 16.05 -27.84
N ASP A 265 5.17 17.35 -27.59
CA ASP A 265 6.19 17.94 -26.72
C ASP A 265 5.87 17.66 -25.23
N PRO A 266 6.75 16.94 -24.51
CA PRO A 266 6.54 16.66 -23.09
C PRO A 266 6.49 17.93 -22.22
N TYR A 267 7.10 19.02 -22.68
CA TYR A 267 7.09 20.28 -21.95
C TYR A 267 5.76 21.06 -22.08
N ASN A 268 4.86 20.66 -22.95
CA ASN A 268 3.56 21.31 -23.14
C ASN A 268 2.37 20.47 -22.66
N GLN A 269 2.64 19.45 -21.81
CA GLN A 269 1.57 18.60 -21.29
C GLN A 269 0.74 19.31 -20.22
N PRO A 270 -0.59 19.15 -20.24
CA PRO A 270 -1.50 19.73 -19.25
C PRO A 270 -1.52 18.96 -17.92
N THR A 271 -0.94 17.78 -17.87
CA THR A 271 -0.84 16.92 -16.70
C THR A 271 0.62 16.60 -16.39
N THR A 272 0.92 16.30 -15.14
CA THR A 272 2.23 15.82 -14.72
C THR A 272 2.53 14.48 -15.38
N ILE A 273 3.74 14.33 -15.88
CA ILE A 273 4.21 13.11 -16.55
C ILE A 273 5.34 12.44 -15.80
N LYS A 274 5.40 11.11 -15.91
CA LYS A 274 6.55 10.31 -15.48
C LYS A 274 7.42 10.03 -16.69
N ARG A 275 8.65 10.49 -16.66
CA ARG A 275 9.61 10.27 -17.77
C ARG A 275 10.15 8.84 -17.72
N SER A 276 10.62 8.37 -18.83
CA SER A 276 11.19 7.02 -18.98
C SER A 276 12.43 6.78 -18.11
N ASP A 277 13.11 7.82 -17.67
CA ASP A 277 14.21 7.77 -16.70
C ASP A 277 13.74 7.85 -15.23
N GLY A 278 12.46 7.73 -14.97
CA GLY A 278 11.90 7.79 -13.63
C GLY A 278 11.72 9.21 -13.06
N SER A 279 12.21 10.24 -13.73
CA SER A 279 11.99 11.61 -13.29
C SER A 279 10.54 12.08 -13.53
N VAL A 280 10.15 13.13 -12.84
CA VAL A 280 8.83 13.76 -12.98
C VAL A 280 8.98 15.11 -13.66
N LEU A 281 8.18 15.37 -14.68
CA LEU A 281 8.01 16.67 -15.27
C LEU A 281 6.59 17.16 -14.95
N TYR A 282 6.51 18.16 -14.08
CA TYR A 282 5.25 18.75 -13.69
C TYR A 282 4.54 19.41 -14.88
N ASP A 283 3.23 19.51 -14.80
CA ASP A 283 2.40 20.11 -15.84
C ASP A 283 2.82 21.54 -16.19
N VAL A 284 2.35 22.03 -17.34
CA VAL A 284 2.73 23.35 -17.85
C VAL A 284 2.27 24.48 -16.91
N ALA A 285 1.14 24.35 -16.24
CA ALA A 285 0.62 25.39 -15.34
C ALA A 285 1.51 25.55 -14.10
N PHE A 286 1.94 24.42 -13.51
CA PHE A 286 2.90 24.44 -12.39
C PHE A 286 4.23 25.08 -12.78
N ARG A 287 4.78 24.73 -13.96
CA ARG A 287 6.10 25.23 -14.40
C ARG A 287 6.09 26.67 -14.91
N SER A 288 4.92 27.20 -15.27
CA SER A 288 4.75 28.55 -15.75
C SER A 288 4.33 29.57 -14.67
N GLN A 289 4.38 29.17 -13.40
CA GLN A 289 4.08 30.05 -12.27
C GLN A 289 4.97 31.29 -12.28
N THR A 290 4.35 32.43 -11.98
CA THR A 290 5.06 33.70 -11.86
C THR A 290 5.85 33.75 -10.55
N GLU A 291 6.85 34.65 -10.49
CA GLU A 291 7.64 34.89 -9.28
C GLU A 291 6.75 35.22 -8.07
N ASP A 292 5.69 36.03 -8.28
CA ASP A 292 4.76 36.38 -7.19
C ASP A 292 3.94 35.19 -6.70
N GLN A 293 3.54 34.27 -7.60
CA GLN A 293 2.88 33.02 -7.22
C GLN A 293 3.82 32.12 -6.41
N ILE A 294 5.07 31.98 -6.86
CA ILE A 294 6.09 31.19 -6.14
C ILE A 294 6.37 31.78 -4.75
N ARG A 295 6.46 33.11 -4.63
CA ARG A 295 6.62 33.78 -3.33
C ARG A 295 5.45 33.55 -2.40
N THR A 296 4.22 33.60 -2.94
CA THR A 296 3.01 33.29 -2.14
C THR A 296 3.04 31.88 -1.62
N LEU A 297 3.31 30.90 -2.47
CA LEU A 297 3.43 29.49 -2.06
C LEU A 297 4.54 29.29 -1.02
N ALA A 298 5.68 29.96 -1.18
CA ALA A 298 6.76 29.90 -0.20
C ALA A 298 6.36 30.49 1.17
N ALA A 299 5.59 31.57 1.19
CA ALA A 299 5.07 32.17 2.42
C ALA A 299 4.03 31.25 3.09
N GLU A 300 3.14 30.64 2.32
CA GLU A 300 2.19 29.64 2.81
C GLU A 300 2.91 28.43 3.38
N ALA A 301 3.96 27.94 2.71
CA ALA A 301 4.80 26.85 3.20
C ALA A 301 5.45 27.18 4.55
N CYS A 302 5.87 28.42 4.80
CA CYS A 302 6.38 28.84 6.11
C CYS A 302 5.34 28.67 7.22
N MET A 303 4.07 29.03 6.95
CA MET A 303 2.99 28.90 7.93
C MET A 303 2.60 27.44 8.21
N SER A 304 2.81 26.57 7.24
CA SER A 304 2.50 25.11 7.34
C SER A 304 3.73 24.25 7.63
N PHE A 305 4.89 24.86 7.92
CA PHE A 305 6.17 24.15 8.02
C PHE A 305 6.17 23.09 9.11
N ASN A 306 5.47 23.31 10.22
CA ASN A 306 5.33 22.32 11.28
C ASN A 306 4.61 21.03 10.83
N SER A 307 3.90 21.08 9.70
CA SER A 307 3.27 19.90 9.10
C SER A 307 4.21 19.07 8.20
N VAL A 308 5.46 19.55 7.98
CA VAL A 308 6.44 18.88 7.11
C VAL A 308 7.32 17.92 7.92
N HIS A 309 6.70 17.04 8.72
CA HIS A 309 7.37 15.94 9.42
C HIS A 309 8.52 16.33 10.39
N MET A 310 8.66 17.60 10.76
CA MET A 310 9.77 18.06 11.61
C MET A 310 9.32 18.76 12.91
N GLU A 311 8.04 18.70 13.25
CA GLU A 311 7.56 19.24 14.53
C GLU A 311 8.16 18.44 15.70
N GLY A 312 8.83 19.15 16.62
CA GLY A 312 9.52 18.51 17.74
C GLY A 312 10.83 17.80 17.38
N PHE A 313 11.39 18.08 16.21
CA PHE A 313 12.71 17.57 15.81
C PHE A 313 13.81 18.38 16.48
N ASP A 314 14.12 18.04 17.73
CA ASP A 314 15.13 18.75 18.55
C ASP A 314 16.54 18.17 18.40
N GLU A 315 16.65 16.87 18.15
CA GLU A 315 17.91 16.18 18.00
C GLU A 315 17.81 14.94 17.10
N MET A 316 18.90 14.62 16.40
CA MET A 316 18.97 13.44 15.56
C MET A 316 18.86 12.15 16.36
N SER A 317 18.03 11.23 15.91
CA SER A 317 17.90 9.89 16.49
C SER A 317 19.17 9.06 16.31
N GLN A 318 19.72 8.55 17.41
CA GLN A 318 20.89 7.67 17.38
C GLN A 318 20.62 6.39 16.57
N THR A 319 19.42 5.87 16.60
CA THR A 319 19.02 4.71 15.78
C THR A 319 19.08 5.04 14.30
N GLN A 320 18.56 6.21 13.89
CA GLN A 320 18.60 6.63 12.49
C GLN A 320 20.04 6.93 12.02
N ILE A 321 20.87 7.54 12.86
CA ILE A 321 22.30 7.73 12.55
C ILE A 321 22.98 6.38 12.34
N GLN A 322 22.74 5.41 13.22
CA GLN A 322 23.31 4.07 13.09
C GLN A 322 22.82 3.35 11.84
N ALA A 323 21.52 3.46 11.53
CA ALA A 323 20.94 2.90 10.31
C ALA A 323 21.57 3.52 9.07
N PHE A 324 21.70 4.85 9.04
CA PHE A 324 22.33 5.58 7.95
C PHE A 324 23.79 5.17 7.72
N ASP A 325 24.59 5.14 8.76
CA ASP A 325 26.02 4.74 8.68
C ASP A 325 26.17 3.29 8.19
N SER A 326 25.32 2.38 8.71
CA SER A 326 25.30 0.99 8.28
C SER A 326 24.87 0.85 6.83
N PHE A 327 23.87 1.64 6.39
CA PHE A 327 23.42 1.68 5.01
C PHE A 327 24.51 2.15 4.05
N ILE A 328 25.22 3.23 4.37
CA ILE A 328 26.34 3.73 3.54
C ILE A 328 27.40 2.66 3.38
N LYS A 329 27.81 2.02 4.47
CA LYS A 329 28.79 0.91 4.45
C LYS A 329 28.29 -0.26 3.61
N TYR A 330 27.01 -0.60 3.74
CA TYR A 330 26.42 -1.65 2.94
C TYR A 330 26.43 -1.31 1.45
N ALA A 331 25.98 -0.12 1.06
CA ALA A 331 25.98 0.32 -0.34
C ALA A 331 27.41 0.28 -0.93
N GLN A 332 28.40 0.77 -0.18
CA GLN A 332 29.81 0.71 -0.58
C GLN A 332 30.30 -0.74 -0.72
N SER A 333 29.86 -1.66 0.14
CA SER A 333 30.20 -3.08 0.04
C SER A 333 29.62 -3.75 -1.21
N GLN A 334 28.53 -3.21 -1.75
CA GLN A 334 27.93 -3.64 -3.03
C GLN A 334 28.63 -3.00 -4.25
N GLY A 335 29.68 -2.19 -4.03
CA GLY A 335 30.39 -1.48 -5.09
C GLY A 335 29.75 -0.15 -5.51
N THR A 336 28.79 0.35 -4.74
CA THR A 336 28.08 1.60 -5.03
C THR A 336 28.77 2.79 -4.39
N THR A 337 29.07 3.82 -5.17
CA THR A 337 29.48 5.14 -4.67
C THR A 337 28.24 5.91 -4.25
N VAL A 338 28.18 6.37 -3.00
CA VAL A 338 27.08 7.17 -2.49
C VAL A 338 27.44 8.66 -2.54
N ILE A 339 26.59 9.45 -3.18
CA ILE A 339 26.68 10.90 -3.26
C ILE A 339 25.49 11.49 -2.54
N LEU A 340 25.72 12.23 -1.46
CA LEU A 340 24.70 12.92 -0.71
C LEU A 340 24.48 14.31 -1.30
N VAL A 341 23.23 14.66 -1.52
CA VAL A 341 22.81 15.96 -2.06
C VAL A 341 21.90 16.62 -1.05
N LEU A 342 22.29 17.75 -0.50
CA LEU A 342 21.42 18.60 0.29
C LEU A 342 20.64 19.51 -0.67
N SER A 343 19.35 19.18 -0.89
CA SER A 343 18.50 20.00 -1.76
C SER A 343 18.24 21.36 -1.12
N PRO A 344 18.38 22.48 -1.87
CA PRO A 344 18.22 23.82 -1.32
C PRO A 344 16.78 24.07 -0.88
N TRP A 345 16.62 24.86 0.15
CA TRP A 345 15.34 25.41 0.57
C TRP A 345 15.07 26.75 -0.09
N HIS A 346 13.80 27.06 -0.31
CA HIS A 346 13.45 28.40 -0.76
C HIS A 346 13.92 29.45 0.28
N PRO A 347 14.53 30.58 -0.13
CA PRO A 347 15.11 31.57 0.80
C PRO A 347 14.15 32.06 1.88
N TYR A 348 12.87 32.20 1.58
CA TYR A 348 11.86 32.60 2.58
C TYR A 348 11.67 31.51 3.65
N LEU A 349 11.57 30.26 3.24
CA LEU A 349 11.43 29.15 4.17
C LEU A 349 12.68 28.99 5.04
N TYR A 350 13.85 29.04 4.43
CA TYR A 350 15.11 28.98 5.19
C TYR A 350 15.26 30.18 6.14
N GLY A 351 14.91 31.39 5.70
CA GLY A 351 14.87 32.57 6.54
C GLY A 351 13.91 32.41 7.72
N TYR A 352 12.74 31.80 7.53
CA TYR A 352 11.80 31.48 8.60
C TYR A 352 12.41 30.52 9.64
N LEU A 353 13.06 29.44 9.20
CA LEU A 353 13.74 28.52 10.10
C LEU A 353 14.80 29.20 10.97
N LEU A 354 15.53 30.16 10.40
CA LEU A 354 16.54 30.95 11.11
C LEU A 354 15.95 31.92 12.15
N THR A 355 14.65 32.29 12.08
CA THR A 355 14.02 33.14 13.09
C THR A 355 13.78 32.42 14.41
N GLU A 356 13.60 31.09 14.38
CA GLU A 356 13.33 30.26 15.57
C GLU A 356 14.23 29.02 15.58
N PRO A 357 15.57 29.20 15.60
CA PRO A 357 16.52 28.10 15.45
C PRO A 357 16.42 27.05 16.59
N GLU A 358 15.98 27.47 17.77
CA GLU A 358 15.76 26.57 18.91
C GLU A 358 14.63 25.57 18.68
N MET A 359 13.62 25.94 17.85
CA MET A 359 12.52 25.06 17.49
C MET A 359 12.88 24.09 16.33
N HIS A 360 14.00 24.33 15.67
CA HIS A 360 14.44 23.60 14.49
C HIS A 360 15.85 23.00 14.65
N LYS A 361 16.25 22.67 15.89
CA LYS A 361 17.59 22.16 16.22
C LYS A 361 18.01 20.98 15.40
N GLY A 362 17.14 19.97 15.27
CA GLY A 362 17.42 18.77 14.51
C GLY A 362 17.71 19.06 13.04
N PHE A 363 16.94 19.99 12.44
CA PHE A 363 17.20 20.44 11.08
C PHE A 363 18.64 20.97 10.91
N PHE A 364 19.06 21.90 11.78
CA PHE A 364 20.40 22.49 11.71
C PHE A 364 21.52 21.52 12.08
N GLN A 365 21.23 20.50 12.90
CA GLN A 365 22.18 19.42 13.16
C GLN A 365 22.48 18.59 11.92
N VAL A 366 21.48 18.38 11.05
CA VAL A 366 21.67 17.63 9.79
C VAL A 366 22.46 18.43 8.77
N GLU A 367 22.33 19.78 8.76
CA GLU A 367 23.08 20.64 7.85
C GLU A 367 24.56 20.80 8.24
N ASN A 368 24.91 20.64 9.53
CA ASN A 368 26.25 20.83 10.06
C ASN A 368 26.99 19.50 10.25
#